data_8f174a8d207df531fec806cb16bd6b2c
#
_entry.id   8f174a8d207df531fec806cb16bd6b2c
#
_cell.length_a   1.000
_cell.length_b   1.000
_cell.length_c   1.000
_cell.angle_alpha   90.00
_cell.angle_beta   90.00
_cell.angle_gamma   90.00
#
_symmetry.space_group_name_H-M   'P 1'
#
loop_
_entity.id
_entity.type
_entity.pdbx_description
1 polymer ?
#
loop_
_entity_poly.entity_id
_entity_poly.type
_entity_poly.pdbx_seq_one_letter_code
_entity_poly.pdbx_strand_id
1 'polypeptide(L)'
;NNRKSMDYRFTIAHIYDFDGTLAPGNMQEYDFIPAVGKSNKEFWTEANTLAEEQDADMVLTYMARMLQEAKSKGLSLRREAFQDSGRRVTLYKGVKEWFARINAYGATHGIRILHYINSSGMKEIIEGTQIAHEFRKIYACSFLYDVDGIAYWPAVAVNYTNKTQFIFKINKGVESVFDSKMVNRYIPENERPV
;
A
#
# COMPACT_ATOMS: atom_id res chain seq x y z
N ASN A 1 21.43 18.32 -25.18
CA ASN A 1 20.88 17.03 -24.75
C ASN A 1 19.41 16.98 -25.13
N ASN A 2 19.13 16.57 -26.38
CA ASN A 2 17.78 16.28 -26.87
C ASN A 2 17.33 14.96 -26.25
N ARG A 3 16.65 14.99 -25.09
CA ARG A 3 15.75 13.90 -24.72
C ARG A 3 14.55 14.01 -25.66
N LYS A 4 14.54 13.21 -26.74
CA LYS A 4 13.31 12.93 -27.48
C LYS A 4 12.27 12.46 -26.46
N SER A 5 11.19 13.22 -26.30
CA SER A 5 10.01 12.72 -25.58
C SER A 5 9.57 11.46 -26.31
N MET A 6 9.59 10.32 -25.65
CA MET A 6 9.01 9.10 -26.23
C MET A 6 7.52 9.35 -26.40
N ASP A 7 7.05 9.31 -27.64
CA ASP A 7 5.62 9.43 -27.96
C ASP A 7 4.95 8.09 -27.62
N TYR A 8 4.35 8.04 -26.42
CA TYR A 8 3.56 6.87 -26.01
C TYR A 8 2.17 6.94 -26.64
N ARG A 9 1.74 5.83 -27.26
CA ARG A 9 0.39 5.68 -27.84
C ARG A 9 -0.65 5.35 -26.79
N PHE A 10 -0.25 4.59 -25.76
CA PHE A 10 -1.12 4.13 -24.70
C PHE A 10 -0.42 4.24 -23.35
N THR A 11 -1.22 4.41 -22.31
CA THR A 11 -0.79 4.29 -20.92
C THR A 11 -1.55 3.14 -20.26
N ILE A 12 -0.82 2.26 -19.58
CA ILE A 12 -1.38 1.12 -18.85
C ILE A 12 -1.02 1.28 -17.38
N ALA A 13 -1.99 1.09 -16.49
CA ALA A 13 -1.77 0.97 -15.06
C ALA A 13 -1.57 -0.50 -14.68
N HIS A 14 -0.41 -0.82 -14.12
CA HIS A 14 -0.17 -2.06 -13.41
C HIS A 14 -0.48 -1.85 -11.92
N ILE A 15 -1.49 -2.54 -11.42
CA ILE A 15 -1.96 -2.43 -10.05
C ILE A 15 -1.65 -3.73 -9.32
N TYR A 16 -0.81 -3.64 -8.28
CA TYR A 16 -0.33 -4.80 -7.53
C TYR A 16 -0.97 -4.86 -6.16
N ASP A 17 -1.32 -6.06 -5.71
CA ASP A 17 -1.34 -6.36 -4.29
C ASP A 17 0.11 -6.44 -3.78
N PHE A 18 0.33 -6.39 -2.47
CA PHE A 18 1.68 -6.43 -1.92
C PHE A 18 1.98 -7.76 -1.22
N ASP A 19 1.25 -8.07 -0.15
CA ASP A 19 1.44 -9.28 0.64
C ASP A 19 1.07 -10.53 -0.16
N GLY A 20 1.98 -11.49 -0.22
CA GLY A 20 1.82 -12.70 -1.04
C GLY A 20 1.99 -12.49 -2.55
N THR A 21 2.19 -11.24 -3.01
CA THR A 21 2.37 -10.89 -4.43
C THR A 21 3.77 -10.36 -4.73
N LEU A 22 4.21 -9.34 -4.02
CA LEU A 22 5.56 -8.75 -4.15
C LEU A 22 6.52 -9.21 -3.05
N ALA A 23 5.97 -9.60 -1.89
CA ALA A 23 6.69 -10.14 -0.76
C ALA A 23 5.96 -11.37 -0.19
N PRO A 24 6.68 -12.38 0.32
CA PRO A 24 6.06 -13.51 1.02
C PRO A 24 5.43 -13.08 2.34
N GLY A 25 4.32 -13.72 2.74
CA GLY A 25 3.62 -13.43 4.00
C GLY A 25 3.06 -12.03 4.08
N ASN A 26 2.89 -11.51 5.29
CA ASN A 26 2.40 -10.16 5.55
C ASN A 26 3.56 -9.24 5.95
N MET A 27 3.55 -8.00 5.50
CA MET A 27 4.64 -7.05 5.71
C MET A 27 4.93 -6.75 7.19
N GLN A 28 3.93 -6.86 8.08
CA GLN A 28 4.09 -6.65 9.52
C GLN A 28 4.96 -7.74 10.18
N GLU A 29 5.09 -8.89 9.54
CA GLU A 29 5.77 -10.08 10.07
C GLU A 29 7.29 -9.97 10.05
N TYR A 30 7.84 -9.06 9.24
CA TYR A 30 9.29 -8.94 9.07
C TYR A 30 9.98 -8.17 10.20
N ASP A 31 9.29 -7.23 10.83
CA ASP A 31 9.88 -6.38 11.88
C ASP A 31 8.90 -6.01 12.98
N PHE A 32 7.72 -5.49 12.64
CA PHE A 32 6.77 -4.96 13.63
C PHE A 32 6.32 -6.02 14.64
N ILE A 33 5.83 -7.16 14.18
CA ILE A 33 5.33 -8.23 15.05
C ILE A 33 6.43 -8.78 15.97
N PRO A 34 7.65 -9.10 15.47
CA PRO A 34 8.77 -9.44 16.33
C PRO A 34 9.13 -8.34 17.35
N ALA A 35 9.09 -7.08 16.93
CA ALA A 35 9.43 -5.95 17.81
C ALA A 35 8.46 -5.79 18.99
N VAL A 36 7.19 -6.14 18.83
CA VAL A 36 6.23 -6.18 19.94
C VAL A 36 6.31 -7.48 20.76
N GLY A 37 7.25 -8.38 20.44
CA GLY A 37 7.53 -9.60 21.21
C GLY A 37 6.50 -10.70 20.98
N LYS A 38 5.83 -10.73 19.84
CA LYS A 38 4.85 -11.76 19.47
C LYS A 38 5.34 -12.60 18.29
N SER A 39 4.85 -13.83 18.22
CA SER A 39 4.91 -14.61 16.98
C SER A 39 3.83 -14.11 16.00
N ASN A 40 4.02 -14.38 14.70
CA ASN A 40 3.02 -14.06 13.67
C ASN A 40 1.67 -14.69 14.00
N LYS A 41 1.69 -15.96 14.42
CA LYS A 41 0.48 -16.69 14.79
C LYS A 41 -0.28 -16.02 15.96
N GLU A 42 0.43 -15.62 17.01
CA GLU A 42 -0.20 -14.95 18.17
C GLU A 42 -0.84 -13.63 17.76
N PHE A 43 -0.10 -12.78 17.05
CA PHE A 43 -0.62 -11.47 16.64
C PHE A 43 -1.87 -11.60 15.77
N TRP A 44 -1.83 -12.44 14.74
CA TRP A 44 -2.95 -12.60 13.82
C TRP A 44 -4.13 -13.33 14.47
N THR A 45 -3.89 -14.31 15.35
CA THR A 45 -4.96 -14.98 16.09
C THR A 45 -5.68 -13.98 16.99
N GLU A 46 -4.96 -13.17 17.74
CA GLU A 46 -5.55 -12.15 18.63
C GLU A 46 -6.35 -11.10 17.84
N ALA A 47 -5.82 -10.63 16.71
CA ALA A 47 -6.53 -9.67 15.87
C ALA A 47 -7.82 -10.26 15.29
N ASN A 48 -7.77 -11.50 14.80
CA ASN A 48 -8.93 -12.20 14.23
C ASN A 48 -9.97 -12.54 15.29
N THR A 49 -9.55 -13.02 16.45
CA THR A 49 -10.45 -13.32 17.58
C THR A 49 -11.18 -12.04 18.02
N LEU A 50 -10.47 -10.93 18.14
CA LEU A 50 -11.09 -9.65 18.50
C LEU A 50 -12.10 -9.20 17.45
N ALA A 51 -11.79 -9.39 16.15
CA ALA A 51 -12.71 -9.05 15.07
C ALA A 51 -13.98 -9.90 15.14
N GLU A 52 -13.85 -11.20 15.39
CA GLU A 52 -14.98 -12.14 15.53
C GLU A 52 -15.85 -11.80 16.73
N GLU A 53 -15.25 -11.61 17.92
CA GLU A 53 -15.95 -11.29 19.15
C GLU A 53 -16.71 -9.96 19.13
N GLN A 54 -16.22 -9.00 18.38
CA GLN A 54 -16.78 -7.65 18.29
C GLN A 54 -17.61 -7.42 17.01
N ASP A 55 -17.74 -8.42 16.14
CA ASP A 55 -18.33 -8.30 14.81
C ASP A 55 -17.72 -7.11 14.03
N ALA A 56 -16.38 -7.04 14.01
CA ALA A 56 -15.60 -5.92 13.51
C ALA A 56 -14.83 -6.26 12.23
N ASP A 57 -14.51 -5.23 11.46
CA ASP A 57 -13.66 -5.36 10.28
C ASP A 57 -12.25 -5.82 10.68
N MET A 58 -11.77 -6.91 10.06
CA MET A 58 -10.47 -7.51 10.36
C MET A 58 -9.29 -6.58 10.11
N VAL A 59 -9.41 -5.68 9.12
CA VAL A 59 -8.36 -4.72 8.80
C VAL A 59 -8.28 -3.64 9.88
N LEU A 60 -9.42 -3.07 10.26
CA LEU A 60 -9.48 -2.10 11.37
C LEU A 60 -8.99 -2.71 12.68
N THR A 61 -9.31 -3.99 12.91
CA THR A 61 -8.89 -4.70 14.12
C THR A 61 -7.38 -4.90 14.18
N TYR A 62 -6.72 -5.35 13.10
CA TYR A 62 -5.27 -5.48 13.13
C TYR A 62 -4.59 -4.11 13.28
N MET A 63 -5.11 -3.06 12.65
CA MET A 63 -4.57 -1.70 12.80
C MET A 63 -4.67 -1.22 14.26
N ALA A 64 -5.82 -1.45 14.90
CA ALA A 64 -5.99 -1.14 16.33
C ALA A 64 -4.99 -1.93 17.20
N ARG A 65 -4.81 -3.22 16.93
CA ARG A 65 -3.83 -4.05 17.63
C ARG A 65 -2.40 -3.56 17.43
N MET A 66 -2.03 -3.11 16.23
CA MET A 66 -0.71 -2.51 16.00
C MET A 66 -0.47 -1.31 16.93
N LEU A 67 -1.42 -0.38 17.02
CA LEU A 67 -1.29 0.79 17.90
C LEU A 67 -1.21 0.39 19.38
N GLN A 68 -2.06 -0.51 19.83
CA GLN A 68 -2.09 -0.99 21.20
C GLN A 68 -0.79 -1.69 21.61
N GLU A 69 -0.31 -2.60 20.78
CA GLU A 69 0.91 -3.36 21.06
C GLU A 69 2.16 -2.45 21.06
N ALA A 70 2.29 -1.59 20.07
CA ALA A 70 3.40 -0.64 20.03
C ALA A 70 3.40 0.26 21.27
N LYS A 71 2.24 0.81 21.65
CA LYS A 71 2.11 1.62 22.86
C LYS A 71 2.46 0.85 24.12
N SER A 72 1.98 -0.39 24.27
CA SER A 72 2.25 -1.23 25.45
C SER A 72 3.74 -1.57 25.62
N LYS A 73 4.48 -1.65 24.51
CA LYS A 73 5.90 -1.95 24.48
C LYS A 73 6.80 -0.71 24.42
N GLY A 74 6.22 0.49 24.44
CA GLY A 74 6.98 1.74 24.34
C GLY A 74 7.68 1.93 22.98
N LEU A 75 7.19 1.27 21.93
CA LEU A 75 7.74 1.43 20.60
C LEU A 75 7.25 2.75 19.99
N SER A 76 8.06 3.31 19.09
CA SER A 76 7.71 4.52 18.38
C SER A 76 6.50 4.31 17.47
N LEU A 77 5.51 5.19 17.58
CA LEU A 77 4.34 5.28 16.72
C LEU A 77 4.49 6.37 15.64
N ARG A 78 5.73 6.82 15.39
CA ARG A 78 6.00 7.79 14.33
C ARG A 78 5.96 7.12 12.95
N ARG A 79 5.62 7.90 11.93
CA ARG A 79 5.61 7.43 10.54
C ARG A 79 6.92 6.78 10.14
N GLU A 80 8.03 7.41 10.50
CA GLU A 80 9.38 6.96 10.16
C GLU A 80 9.70 5.58 10.75
N ALA A 81 9.18 5.27 11.94
CA ALA A 81 9.37 3.96 12.56
C ALA A 81 8.68 2.84 11.76
N PHE A 82 7.47 3.09 11.24
CA PHE A 82 6.81 2.14 10.34
C PHE A 82 7.53 2.02 9.00
N GLN A 83 8.03 3.12 8.45
CA GLN A 83 8.84 3.09 7.22
C GLN A 83 10.15 2.32 7.43
N ASP A 84 10.79 2.46 8.57
CA ASP A 84 12.00 1.70 8.90
C ASP A 84 11.73 0.19 8.95
N SER A 85 10.56 -0.23 9.42
CA SER A 85 10.12 -1.63 9.34
C SER A 85 10.05 -2.12 7.88
N GLY A 86 9.65 -1.27 6.95
CA GLY A 86 9.58 -1.58 5.51
C GLY A 86 10.94 -1.93 4.90
N ARG A 87 12.04 -1.40 5.42
CA ARG A 87 13.41 -1.73 4.95
C ARG A 87 13.79 -3.18 5.17
N ARG A 88 13.12 -3.87 6.09
CA ARG A 88 13.36 -5.28 6.43
C ARG A 88 12.52 -6.26 5.63
N VAL A 89 11.57 -5.76 4.86
CA VAL A 89 10.70 -6.61 4.02
C VAL A 89 11.53 -7.28 2.92
N THR A 90 11.46 -8.60 2.87
CA THR A 90 12.08 -9.41 1.82
C THR A 90 11.12 -9.53 0.65
N LEU A 91 11.57 -9.13 -0.52
CA LEU A 91 10.79 -9.25 -1.76
C LEU A 91 10.99 -10.61 -2.41
N TYR A 92 10.01 -11.08 -3.19
CA TYR A 92 10.21 -12.26 -4.05
C TYR A 92 11.34 -12.01 -5.05
N LYS A 93 12.01 -13.09 -5.44
CA LYS A 93 13.07 -13.04 -6.44
C LYS A 93 12.54 -12.46 -7.76
N GLY A 94 13.26 -11.50 -8.30
CA GLY A 94 12.95 -10.87 -9.57
C GLY A 94 12.04 -9.64 -9.47
N VAL A 95 11.46 -9.36 -8.31
CA VAL A 95 10.59 -8.18 -8.13
C VAL A 95 11.35 -6.87 -8.33
N LYS A 96 12.57 -6.75 -7.83
CA LYS A 96 13.38 -5.52 -7.98
C LYS A 96 13.67 -5.19 -9.45
N GLU A 97 13.91 -6.20 -10.25
CA GLU A 97 14.25 -6.07 -11.67
C GLU A 97 13.01 -5.95 -12.56
N TRP A 98 11.86 -6.33 -12.05
CA TRP A 98 10.60 -6.37 -12.79
C TRP A 98 10.22 -5.01 -13.39
N PHE A 99 10.25 -3.96 -12.61
CA PHE A 99 9.78 -2.64 -13.00
C PHE A 99 10.57 -2.08 -14.18
N ALA A 100 11.90 -2.12 -14.12
CA ALA A 100 12.76 -1.70 -15.21
C ALA A 100 12.54 -2.52 -16.48
N ARG A 101 12.37 -3.84 -16.34
CA ARG A 101 12.15 -4.75 -17.47
C ARG A 101 10.82 -4.49 -18.16
N ILE A 102 9.73 -4.41 -17.41
CA ILE A 102 8.41 -4.19 -18.01
C ILE A 102 8.25 -2.78 -18.59
N ASN A 103 8.86 -1.77 -17.97
CA ASN A 103 8.91 -0.42 -18.50
C ASN A 103 9.67 -0.36 -19.83
N ALA A 104 10.83 -0.99 -19.92
CA ALA A 104 11.60 -1.09 -21.16
C ALA A 104 10.82 -1.83 -22.25
N TYR A 105 10.18 -2.94 -21.93
CA TYR A 105 9.34 -3.68 -22.88
C TYR A 105 8.16 -2.83 -23.35
N GLY A 106 7.45 -2.16 -22.45
CA GLY A 106 6.36 -1.25 -22.82
C GLY A 106 6.83 -0.14 -23.78
N ALA A 107 7.97 0.47 -23.48
CA ALA A 107 8.54 1.54 -24.30
C ALA A 107 8.82 1.10 -25.75
N THR A 108 9.32 -0.13 -25.97
CA THR A 108 9.53 -0.65 -27.33
C THR A 108 8.25 -0.83 -28.12
N HIS A 109 7.09 -0.87 -27.45
CA HIS A 109 5.77 -0.99 -28.05
C HIS A 109 4.97 0.32 -28.04
N GLY A 110 5.59 1.45 -27.66
CA GLY A 110 4.92 2.75 -27.54
C GLY A 110 3.92 2.79 -26.38
N ILE A 111 4.14 1.98 -25.33
CA ILE A 111 3.28 1.88 -24.16
C ILE A 111 4.02 2.47 -22.96
N ARG A 112 3.37 3.41 -22.28
CA ARG A 112 3.77 3.89 -20.96
C ARG A 112 3.14 3.02 -19.89
N ILE A 113 3.96 2.53 -18.94
CA ILE A 113 3.46 1.75 -17.81
C ILE A 113 3.57 2.58 -16.54
N LEU A 114 2.47 2.68 -15.80
CA LEU A 114 2.39 3.28 -14.48
C LEU A 114 2.14 2.19 -13.46
N HIS A 115 2.83 2.26 -12.32
CA HIS A 115 2.74 1.25 -11.28
C HIS A 115 2.02 1.80 -10.05
N TYR A 116 1.11 0.98 -9.51
CA TYR A 116 0.29 1.32 -8.34
C TYR A 116 0.24 0.14 -7.37
N ILE A 117 0.14 0.43 -6.08
CA ILE A 117 -0.23 -0.56 -5.06
C ILE A 117 -1.70 -0.39 -4.69
N ASN A 118 -2.38 -1.52 -4.47
CA ASN A 118 -3.72 -1.62 -3.90
C ASN A 118 -3.75 -2.78 -2.89
N SER A 119 -3.40 -2.48 -1.65
CA SER A 119 -3.09 -3.46 -0.60
C SER A 119 -3.88 -3.24 0.67
N SER A 120 -4.22 -4.32 1.36
CA SER A 120 -4.75 -4.27 2.73
C SER A 120 -3.66 -4.18 3.81
N GLY A 121 -2.38 -4.13 3.42
CA GLY A 121 -1.25 -3.86 4.30
C GLY A 121 -1.08 -2.37 4.60
N MET A 122 0.02 -2.02 5.28
CA MET A 122 0.30 -0.66 5.74
C MET A 122 1.10 0.14 4.72
N LYS A 123 0.56 1.28 4.32
CA LYS A 123 1.20 2.22 3.39
C LYS A 123 2.58 2.66 3.88
N GLU A 124 2.70 2.99 5.15
CA GLU A 124 3.95 3.45 5.76
C GLU A 124 5.05 2.38 5.65
N ILE A 125 4.71 1.11 5.86
CA ILE A 125 5.66 0.00 5.70
C ILE A 125 6.07 -0.14 4.23
N ILE A 126 5.12 -0.10 3.31
CA ILE A 126 5.40 -0.17 1.87
C ILE A 126 6.30 0.99 1.42
N GLU A 127 6.06 2.21 1.92
CA GLU A 127 6.89 3.39 1.63
C GLU A 127 8.35 3.23 2.06
N GLY A 128 8.64 2.39 3.04
CA GLY A 128 9.99 2.07 3.50
C GLY A 128 10.69 0.98 2.70
N THR A 129 9.98 0.27 1.82
CA THR A 129 10.56 -0.82 1.03
C THR A 129 11.48 -0.31 -0.09
N GLN A 130 12.35 -1.20 -0.58
CA GLN A 130 13.33 -0.88 -1.63
C GLN A 130 12.68 -0.52 -2.97
N ILE A 131 11.41 -0.87 -3.18
CA ILE A 131 10.68 -0.64 -4.43
C ILE A 131 9.64 0.49 -4.33
N ALA A 132 9.54 1.17 -3.20
CA ALA A 132 8.54 2.22 -2.98
C ALA A 132 8.56 3.31 -4.06
N HIS A 133 9.74 3.66 -4.56
CA HIS A 133 9.96 4.68 -5.59
C HIS A 133 9.42 4.30 -6.98
N GLU A 134 9.11 3.03 -7.20
CA GLU A 134 8.56 2.54 -8.47
C GLU A 134 7.06 2.88 -8.62
N PHE A 135 6.38 3.14 -7.52
CA PHE A 135 4.93 3.35 -7.51
C PHE A 135 4.57 4.83 -7.63
N ARG A 136 3.71 5.13 -8.59
CA ARG A 136 3.10 6.45 -8.73
C ARG A 136 2.22 6.78 -7.52
N LYS A 137 1.47 5.80 -7.02
CA LYS A 137 0.61 5.92 -5.84
C LYS A 137 0.51 4.58 -5.12
N ILE A 138 0.47 4.65 -3.80
CA ILE A 138 0.25 3.50 -2.92
C ILE A 138 -1.10 3.68 -2.25
N TYR A 139 -2.09 2.86 -2.65
CA TYR A 139 -3.37 2.74 -1.98
C TYR A 139 -3.29 1.56 -1.02
N ALA A 140 -3.22 1.86 0.26
CA ALA A 140 -3.10 0.89 1.33
C ALA A 140 -3.64 1.48 2.64
N CYS A 141 -3.75 0.67 3.67
CA CYS A 141 -4.11 1.15 5.00
C CYS A 141 -3.07 2.14 5.52
N SER A 142 -3.51 3.16 6.24
CA SER A 142 -2.62 4.15 6.84
C SER A 142 -3.19 4.72 8.12
N PHE A 143 -2.34 5.35 8.92
CA PHE A 143 -2.75 6.02 10.15
C PHE A 143 -2.91 7.53 9.98
N LEU A 144 -3.76 8.13 10.82
CA LEU A 144 -3.72 9.55 11.15
C LEU A 144 -2.62 9.77 12.18
N TYR A 145 -1.97 10.93 12.07
CA TYR A 145 -0.92 11.37 12.98
C TYR A 145 -1.34 12.66 13.66
N ASP A 146 -1.06 12.75 14.96
CA ASP A 146 -1.30 13.96 15.73
C ASP A 146 -0.25 15.06 15.45
N VAL A 147 -0.32 16.18 16.19
CA VAL A 147 0.60 17.30 16.03
C VAL A 147 2.06 16.94 16.36
N ASP A 148 2.27 15.91 17.15
CA ASP A 148 3.59 15.40 17.53
C ASP A 148 4.10 14.32 16.55
N GLY A 149 3.30 14.00 15.52
CA GLY A 149 3.62 12.98 14.52
C GLY A 149 3.41 11.54 15.01
N ILE A 150 2.55 11.34 16.00
CA ILE A 150 2.26 10.03 16.59
C ILE A 150 0.98 9.46 15.97
N ALA A 151 1.06 8.24 15.47
CA ALA A 151 -0.10 7.52 14.93
C ALA A 151 -1.13 7.25 16.03
N TYR A 152 -2.40 7.56 15.77
CA TYR A 152 -3.45 7.39 16.77
C TYR A 152 -4.75 6.77 16.25
N TRP A 153 -5.04 6.83 14.97
CA TRP A 153 -6.29 6.35 14.37
C TRP A 153 -6.09 5.90 12.92
N PRO A 154 -6.90 4.96 12.41
CA PRO A 154 -6.91 4.65 10.97
C PRO A 154 -7.31 5.86 10.13
N ALA A 155 -6.49 6.21 9.14
CA ALA A 155 -6.82 7.20 8.12
C ALA A 155 -7.51 6.55 6.92
N VAL A 156 -7.01 5.38 6.52
CA VAL A 156 -7.52 4.58 5.40
C VAL A 156 -7.50 3.12 5.82
N ALA A 157 -8.58 2.41 5.54
CA ALA A 157 -8.66 0.97 5.64
C ALA A 157 -9.03 0.40 4.27
N VAL A 158 -8.20 -0.49 3.75
CA VAL A 158 -8.41 -1.18 2.48
C VAL A 158 -8.69 -2.64 2.77
N ASN A 159 -9.89 -3.10 2.43
CA ASN A 159 -10.32 -4.49 2.59
C ASN A 159 -10.78 -5.08 1.26
N TYR A 160 -11.20 -6.33 1.26
CA TYR A 160 -11.62 -7.03 0.03
C TYR A 160 -12.79 -6.34 -0.69
N THR A 161 -13.69 -5.70 0.04
CA THR A 161 -14.89 -5.10 -0.52
C THR A 161 -14.66 -3.71 -1.11
N ASN A 162 -13.62 -3.00 -0.68
CA ASN A 162 -13.37 -1.63 -1.12
C ASN A 162 -12.12 -1.47 -2.02
N LYS A 163 -11.38 -2.53 -2.32
CA LYS A 163 -10.25 -2.48 -3.27
C LYS A 163 -10.65 -1.93 -4.64
N THR A 164 -11.84 -2.26 -5.11
CA THR A 164 -12.34 -1.87 -6.44
C THR A 164 -12.43 -0.36 -6.62
N GLN A 165 -12.75 0.41 -5.57
CA GLN A 165 -12.84 1.87 -5.66
C GLN A 165 -11.53 2.51 -6.11
N PHE A 166 -10.37 1.95 -5.70
CA PHE A 166 -9.07 2.49 -6.07
C PHE A 166 -8.73 2.22 -7.53
N ILE A 167 -9.21 1.11 -8.10
CA ILE A 167 -9.10 0.83 -9.53
C ILE A 167 -9.86 1.89 -10.33
N PHE A 168 -11.10 2.22 -9.92
CA PHE A 168 -11.86 3.30 -10.55
C PHE A 168 -11.18 4.66 -10.40
N LYS A 169 -10.60 4.97 -9.22
CA LYS A 169 -9.84 6.21 -9.01
C LYS A 169 -8.66 6.30 -9.97
N ILE A 170 -7.89 5.24 -10.12
CA ILE A 170 -6.74 5.17 -11.05
C ILE A 170 -7.21 5.40 -12.49
N ASN A 171 -8.22 4.67 -12.93
CA ASN A 171 -8.76 4.79 -14.30
C ASN A 171 -9.25 6.22 -14.59
N LYS A 172 -9.87 6.88 -13.61
CA LYS A 172 -10.40 8.25 -13.75
C LYS A 172 -9.36 9.35 -13.47
N GLY A 173 -8.14 9.01 -13.08
CA GLY A 173 -7.11 10.00 -12.73
C GLY A 173 -7.36 10.75 -11.43
N VAL A 174 -8.18 10.20 -10.52
CA VAL A 174 -8.48 10.78 -9.22
C VAL A 174 -7.54 10.18 -8.18
N GLU A 175 -6.42 10.84 -7.93
CA GLU A 175 -5.38 10.28 -7.04
C GLU A 175 -5.68 10.49 -5.54
N SER A 176 -6.49 11.48 -5.19
CA SER A 176 -6.78 11.81 -3.80
C SER A 176 -7.71 10.79 -3.13
N VAL A 177 -7.35 10.34 -1.93
CA VAL A 177 -8.16 9.42 -1.13
C VAL A 177 -9.38 10.13 -0.54
N PHE A 178 -9.23 11.38 -0.09
CA PHE A 178 -10.32 12.11 0.56
C PHE A 178 -11.46 12.51 -0.39
N ASP A 179 -11.17 12.65 -1.67
CA ASP A 179 -12.16 13.04 -2.67
C ASP A 179 -12.97 11.84 -3.17
N SER A 180 -13.89 11.37 -2.33
CA SER A 180 -14.76 10.25 -2.65
C SER A 180 -15.83 10.57 -3.70
N LYS A 181 -16.20 11.85 -3.86
CA LYS A 181 -17.24 12.26 -4.82
C LYS A 181 -16.79 12.12 -6.27
N MET A 182 -15.50 12.32 -6.54
CA MET A 182 -14.94 12.24 -7.88
C MET A 182 -14.95 10.82 -8.47
N VAL A 183 -15.05 9.77 -7.65
CA VAL A 183 -15.21 8.39 -8.14
C VAL A 183 -16.47 8.23 -8.99
N ASN A 184 -17.55 8.91 -8.60
CA ASN A 184 -18.85 8.83 -9.29
C ASN A 184 -18.97 9.83 -10.45
N ARG A 185 -18.02 10.76 -10.60
CA ARG A 185 -18.06 11.72 -11.71
C ARG A 185 -17.82 11.00 -13.05
N TYR A 186 -18.66 11.31 -14.02
CA TYR A 186 -18.41 10.86 -15.39
C TYR A 186 -17.18 11.58 -15.96
N ILE A 187 -16.24 10.79 -16.48
CA ILE A 187 -15.04 11.27 -17.18
C ILE A 187 -15.01 10.54 -18.52
N PRO A 188 -15.07 11.25 -19.67
CA PRO A 188 -14.97 10.64 -20.99
C PRO A 188 -13.72 9.77 -21.11
N GLU A 189 -13.81 8.69 -21.88
CA GLU A 189 -12.69 7.73 -22.03
C GLU A 189 -11.41 8.39 -22.53
N ASN A 190 -11.53 9.33 -23.48
CA ASN A 190 -10.39 10.08 -24.03
C ASN A 190 -9.72 11.05 -23.05
N GLU A 191 -10.35 11.34 -21.91
CA GLU A 191 -9.80 12.17 -20.84
C GLU A 191 -9.21 11.35 -19.68
N ARG A 192 -9.35 10.02 -19.73
CA ARG A 192 -8.81 9.14 -18.70
C ARG A 192 -7.31 8.91 -18.90
N PRO A 193 -6.51 8.90 -17.81
CA PRO A 193 -5.05 8.75 -17.91
C PRO A 193 -4.59 7.33 -18.27
N VAL A 194 -5.44 6.34 -18.03
CA VAL A 194 -5.19 4.91 -18.29
C VAL A 194 -6.45 4.22 -18.78
#